data_0e3dfd094585ed3451ea9f43fd87a3cd
#
_entry.id   0e3dfd094585ed3451ea9f43fd87a3cd
#
_cell.length_a   1.000
_cell.length_b   1.000
_cell.length_c   1.000
_cell.angle_alpha   90.00
_cell.angle_beta   90.00
_cell.angle_gamma   90.00
#
_symmetry.space_group_name_H-M   'P 1'
#
loop_
_entity.id
_entity.type
_entity.pdbx_description
1 polymer ?
#
loop_
_entity_poly.entity_id
_entity_poly.type
_entity_poly.pdbx_seq_one_letter_code
_entity_poly.pdbx_strand_id
1 'polypeptide(L)'
;MIITAGKFKGQKVVAPDENITRPTLSKVRMSIFNTLQALIEFNGSSFLDMFAGSGIMGLEALSRGFESAVAIEKNPKVVRVIKENFKKFKQAPKLLIGDSIKVLSKSEQNFDVIYIDPPYFSGVYENSLEVVRNISSGIVILEHVVDVDFGDFEVIKQKKYGDKFVTFLR
;
A
#
# COMPACT_ATOMS: atom_id res chain seq x y z
N MET A 1 12.66 4.61 -8.73
CA MET A 1 12.67 4.27 -7.29
C MET A 1 13.51 3.01 -7.07
N ILE A 2 13.91 2.70 -5.83
CA ILE A 2 14.63 1.47 -5.48
C ILE A 2 13.97 0.79 -4.28
N ILE A 3 14.07 -0.53 -4.20
CA ILE A 3 13.70 -1.33 -3.03
C ILE A 3 14.71 -1.05 -1.91
N THR A 4 14.23 -0.75 -0.70
CA THR A 4 15.09 -0.22 0.38
C THR A 4 15.67 -1.28 1.29
N ALA A 5 15.03 -2.45 1.42
CA ALA A 5 15.48 -3.54 2.28
C ALA A 5 15.02 -4.92 1.77
N GLY A 6 15.49 -5.98 2.42
CA GLY A 6 15.12 -7.36 2.16
C GLY A 6 15.80 -7.99 0.93
N LYS A 7 15.21 -9.09 0.44
CA LYS A 7 15.80 -9.93 -0.63
C LYS A 7 15.94 -9.24 -1.98
N PHE A 8 15.21 -8.16 -2.23
CA PHE A 8 15.26 -7.37 -3.46
C PHE A 8 15.93 -6.01 -3.29
N LYS A 9 16.60 -5.76 -2.15
CA LYS A 9 17.27 -4.48 -1.86
C LYS A 9 18.14 -4.01 -3.02
N GLY A 10 17.99 -2.73 -3.39
CA GLY A 10 18.76 -2.08 -4.46
C GLY A 10 18.17 -2.26 -5.87
N GLN A 11 17.21 -3.16 -6.07
CA GLN A 11 16.56 -3.33 -7.37
C GLN A 11 15.71 -2.10 -7.73
N LYS A 12 15.78 -1.72 -9.01
CA LYS A 12 15.10 -0.53 -9.54
C LYS A 12 13.65 -0.84 -9.92
N VAL A 13 12.74 0.05 -9.50
CA VAL A 13 11.34 0.09 -9.88
C VAL A 13 11.10 1.39 -10.64
N VAL A 14 10.51 1.30 -11.82
CA VAL A 14 10.16 2.45 -12.65
C VAL A 14 8.92 3.13 -12.07
N ALA A 15 8.99 4.45 -11.87
CA ALA A 15 7.83 5.24 -11.50
C ALA A 15 6.94 5.45 -12.74
N PRO A 16 5.61 5.45 -12.60
CA PRO A 16 4.73 6.03 -13.59
C PRO A 16 5.03 7.53 -13.81
N ASP A 17 4.48 8.12 -14.86
CA ASP A 17 4.58 9.56 -15.12
C ASP A 17 4.10 10.36 -13.88
N GLU A 18 4.89 11.34 -13.44
CA GLU A 18 4.61 12.18 -12.25
C GLU A 18 3.31 12.98 -12.38
N ASN A 19 2.86 13.25 -13.61
CA ASN A 19 1.57 13.86 -13.87
C ASN A 19 0.38 12.91 -13.57
N ILE A 20 0.63 11.62 -13.40
CA ILE A 20 -0.39 10.59 -13.17
C ILE A 20 -0.36 10.11 -11.71
N THR A 21 0.84 9.92 -11.14
CA THR A 21 1.00 9.42 -9.77
C THR A 21 2.17 10.12 -9.07
N ARG A 22 2.01 10.42 -7.78
CA ARG A 22 3.09 10.94 -6.94
C ARG A 22 3.79 9.77 -6.24
N PRO A 23 5.10 9.56 -6.46
CA PRO A 23 5.82 8.46 -5.83
C PRO A 23 5.94 8.64 -4.31
N THR A 24 5.71 7.59 -3.54
CA THR A 24 6.03 7.59 -2.12
C THR A 24 7.55 7.66 -1.92
N LEU A 25 8.02 8.67 -1.18
CA LEU A 25 9.43 8.88 -0.93
C LEU A 25 10.06 7.68 -0.21
N SER A 26 11.28 7.31 -0.58
CA SER A 26 12.02 6.19 0.05
C SER A 26 12.09 6.29 1.57
N LYS A 27 12.26 7.51 2.11
CA LYS A 27 12.28 7.76 3.55
C LYS A 27 10.93 7.42 4.23
N VAL A 28 9.82 7.77 3.61
CA VAL A 28 8.46 7.47 4.13
C VAL A 28 8.24 5.97 4.11
N ARG A 29 8.53 5.32 2.98
CA ARG A 29 8.42 3.85 2.81
C ARG A 29 9.25 3.09 3.85
N MET A 30 10.53 3.47 4.02
CA MET A 30 11.38 2.88 5.08
C MET A 30 10.76 3.03 6.46
N SER A 31 10.26 4.20 6.79
CA SER A 31 9.65 4.47 8.09
C SER A 31 8.37 3.67 8.31
N ILE A 32 7.54 3.48 7.27
CA ILE A 32 6.34 2.65 7.33
C ILE A 32 6.74 1.20 7.69
N PHE A 33 7.61 0.59 6.91
CA PHE A 33 8.00 -0.80 7.15
C PHE A 33 8.79 -1.03 8.44
N ASN A 34 9.60 -0.07 8.88
CA ASN A 34 10.27 -0.15 10.18
C ASN A 34 9.26 -0.07 11.34
N THR A 35 8.17 0.69 11.17
CA THR A 35 7.09 0.72 12.16
C THR A 35 6.32 -0.59 12.15
N LEU A 36 5.97 -1.13 10.99
CA LEU A 36 5.30 -2.42 10.86
C LEU A 36 6.09 -3.56 11.48
N GLN A 37 7.41 -3.59 11.30
CA GLN A 37 8.29 -4.63 11.85
C GLN A 37 8.29 -4.67 13.39
N ALA A 38 7.96 -3.54 14.04
CA ALA A 38 7.78 -3.48 15.48
C ALA A 38 6.37 -3.89 15.96
N LEU A 39 5.42 -4.03 15.04
CA LEU A 39 4.00 -4.29 15.34
C LEU A 39 3.57 -5.72 14.98
N ILE A 40 4.16 -6.31 13.94
CA ILE A 40 3.79 -7.63 13.42
C ILE A 40 5.00 -8.39 12.88
N GLU A 41 4.86 -9.73 12.83
CA GLU A 41 5.76 -10.59 12.06
C GLU A 41 5.37 -10.56 10.58
N PHE A 42 6.37 -10.43 9.69
CA PHE A 42 6.11 -10.40 8.24
C PHE A 42 5.94 -11.80 7.64
N ASN A 43 6.65 -12.77 8.19
CA ASN A 43 6.55 -14.16 7.72
C ASN A 43 5.14 -14.72 8.01
N GLY A 44 4.51 -15.30 7.00
CA GLY A 44 3.14 -15.76 7.07
C GLY A 44 2.07 -14.67 6.88
N SER A 45 2.47 -13.38 6.87
CA SER A 45 1.53 -12.26 6.73
C SER A 45 1.28 -11.88 5.28
N SER A 46 0.08 -11.35 5.02
CA SER A 46 -0.41 -10.85 3.74
C SER A 46 -0.44 -9.31 3.71
N PHE A 47 -0.12 -8.74 2.55
CA PHE A 47 -0.09 -7.29 2.32
C PHE A 47 -1.00 -6.89 1.17
N LEU A 48 -1.85 -5.87 1.38
CA LEU A 48 -2.65 -5.26 0.33
C LEU A 48 -2.19 -3.81 0.09
N ASP A 49 -1.85 -3.50 -1.16
CA ASP A 49 -1.65 -2.14 -1.67
C ASP A 49 -2.89 -1.72 -2.46
N MET A 50 -3.70 -0.87 -1.85
CA MET A 50 -5.03 -0.54 -2.36
C MET A 50 -5.00 0.43 -3.55
N PHE A 51 -3.90 1.21 -3.68
CA PHE A 51 -3.69 2.20 -4.76
C PHE A 51 -2.25 2.10 -5.26
N ALA A 52 -1.95 1.07 -6.03
CA ALA A 52 -0.60 0.57 -6.19
C ALA A 52 0.39 1.51 -6.89
N GLY A 53 -0.06 2.43 -7.74
CA GLY A 53 0.84 3.34 -8.43
C GLY A 53 1.95 2.62 -9.19
N SER A 54 3.18 2.65 -8.68
CA SER A 54 4.29 1.91 -9.29
C SER A 54 4.36 0.43 -8.91
N GLY A 55 3.60 0.00 -7.91
CA GLY A 55 3.67 -1.33 -7.29
C GLY A 55 4.80 -1.48 -6.27
N ILE A 56 5.48 -0.39 -5.92
CA ILE A 56 6.68 -0.45 -5.07
C ILE A 56 6.38 -0.89 -3.64
N MET A 57 5.21 -0.54 -3.07
CA MET A 57 4.87 -0.92 -1.69
C MET A 57 4.70 -2.43 -1.57
N GLY A 58 3.98 -3.06 -2.49
CA GLY A 58 3.82 -4.51 -2.52
C GLY A 58 5.15 -5.25 -2.80
N LEU A 59 6.02 -4.72 -3.68
CA LEU A 59 7.36 -5.27 -3.91
C LEU A 59 8.26 -5.13 -2.67
N GLU A 60 8.20 -3.99 -1.97
CA GLU A 60 8.92 -3.78 -0.72
C GLU A 60 8.45 -4.75 0.37
N ALA A 61 7.13 -4.98 0.50
CA ALA A 61 6.55 -5.94 1.43
C ALA A 61 7.09 -7.36 1.19
N LEU A 62 7.00 -7.86 -0.04
CA LEU A 62 7.56 -9.17 -0.40
C LEU A 62 9.07 -9.25 -0.20
N SER A 63 9.80 -8.15 -0.48
CA SER A 63 11.23 -8.08 -0.25
C SER A 63 11.61 -8.25 1.21
N ARG A 64 10.78 -7.70 2.11
CA ARG A 64 11.00 -7.72 3.57
C ARG A 64 10.50 -8.97 4.27
N GLY A 65 9.84 -9.88 3.55
CA GLY A 65 9.47 -11.19 4.08
C GLY A 65 7.97 -11.45 4.24
N PHE A 66 7.10 -10.56 3.77
CA PHE A 66 5.69 -10.90 3.65
C PHE A 66 5.53 -12.13 2.75
N GLU A 67 4.61 -13.02 3.11
CA GLU A 67 4.36 -14.24 2.34
C GLU A 67 3.66 -13.93 1.02
N SER A 68 2.70 -13.03 1.05
CA SER A 68 1.93 -12.64 -0.13
C SER A 68 1.66 -11.14 -0.17
N ALA A 69 1.47 -10.63 -1.37
CA ALA A 69 1.04 -9.26 -1.60
C ALA A 69 0.05 -9.18 -2.75
N VAL A 70 -0.92 -8.27 -2.62
CA VAL A 70 -1.87 -7.90 -3.65
C VAL A 70 -1.73 -6.41 -3.93
N ALA A 71 -1.78 -6.02 -5.18
CA ALA A 71 -1.73 -4.64 -5.64
C ALA A 71 -2.94 -4.34 -6.51
N ILE A 72 -3.65 -3.24 -6.26
CA ILE A 72 -4.81 -2.84 -7.06
C ILE A 72 -4.53 -1.53 -7.77
N GLU A 73 -4.80 -1.48 -9.07
CA GLU A 73 -4.63 -0.27 -9.87
C GLU A 73 -5.70 -0.20 -10.97
N LYS A 74 -6.31 0.98 -11.16
CA LYS A 74 -7.36 1.18 -12.16
C LYS A 74 -6.87 1.85 -13.44
N ASN A 75 -5.81 2.65 -13.38
CA ASN A 75 -5.31 3.40 -14.54
C ASN A 75 -4.55 2.48 -15.51
N PRO A 76 -5.02 2.30 -16.76
CA PRO A 76 -4.40 1.36 -17.70
C PRO A 76 -2.96 1.74 -18.08
N LYS A 77 -2.58 3.02 -18.05
CA LYS A 77 -1.20 3.47 -18.30
C LYS A 77 -0.29 3.03 -17.14
N VAL A 78 -0.75 3.21 -15.90
CA VAL A 78 -0.04 2.80 -14.69
C VAL A 78 0.07 1.29 -14.61
N VAL A 79 -1.01 0.56 -14.92
CA VAL A 79 -1.02 -0.92 -14.97
C VAL A 79 0.06 -1.47 -15.90
N ARG A 80 0.32 -0.83 -17.05
CA ARG A 80 1.43 -1.23 -17.95
C ARG A 80 2.78 -1.12 -17.25
N VAL A 81 3.03 -0.02 -16.54
CA VAL A 81 4.28 0.20 -15.79
C VAL A 81 4.44 -0.84 -14.68
N ILE A 82 3.36 -1.11 -13.91
CA ILE A 82 3.38 -2.15 -12.87
C ILE A 82 3.75 -3.51 -13.45
N LYS A 83 3.11 -3.91 -14.56
CA LYS A 83 3.39 -5.20 -15.20
C LYS A 83 4.85 -5.34 -15.62
N GLU A 84 5.44 -4.28 -16.20
CA GLU A 84 6.86 -4.28 -16.58
C GLU A 84 7.78 -4.28 -15.35
N ASN A 85 7.39 -3.63 -14.26
CA ASN A 85 8.12 -3.70 -12.99
C ASN A 85 8.09 -5.15 -12.45
N PHE A 86 6.91 -5.73 -12.33
CA PHE A 86 6.73 -7.06 -11.71
C PHE A 86 7.45 -8.19 -12.45
N LYS A 87 7.56 -8.11 -13.79
CA LYS A 87 8.33 -9.08 -14.59
C LYS A 87 9.81 -9.19 -14.18
N LYS A 88 10.38 -8.16 -13.54
CA LYS A 88 11.80 -8.12 -13.14
C LYS A 88 12.07 -8.88 -11.84
N PHE A 89 11.04 -9.28 -11.12
CA PHE A 89 11.15 -9.91 -9.80
C PHE A 89 10.72 -11.38 -9.86
N LYS A 90 11.48 -12.25 -9.20
CA LYS A 90 11.14 -13.69 -9.09
C LYS A 90 9.81 -13.92 -8.35
N GLN A 91 9.45 -13.02 -7.46
CA GLN A 91 8.17 -12.97 -6.76
C GLN A 91 7.65 -11.55 -6.82
N ALA A 92 6.43 -11.38 -7.26
CA ALA A 92 5.76 -10.09 -7.39
C ALA A 92 4.34 -10.16 -6.81
N PRO A 93 3.77 -9.01 -6.40
CA PRO A 93 2.39 -8.94 -5.96
C PRO A 93 1.42 -9.44 -7.04
N LYS A 94 0.31 -10.04 -6.61
CA LYS A 94 -0.81 -10.30 -7.51
C LYS A 94 -1.44 -8.97 -7.90
N LEU A 95 -1.45 -8.66 -9.20
CA LEU A 95 -2.06 -7.42 -9.69
C LEU A 95 -3.54 -7.65 -10.02
N LEU A 96 -4.41 -6.87 -9.35
CA LEU A 96 -5.82 -6.75 -9.68
C LEU A 96 -6.06 -5.42 -10.41
N ILE A 97 -6.79 -5.46 -11.52
CA ILE A 97 -7.03 -4.28 -12.35
C ILE A 97 -8.46 -3.81 -12.13
N GLY A 98 -8.62 -2.60 -11.61
CA GLY A 98 -9.93 -2.01 -11.38
C GLY A 98 -9.96 -0.95 -10.29
N ASP A 99 -11.14 -0.44 -10.03
CA ASP A 99 -11.38 0.46 -8.91
C ASP A 99 -11.30 -0.33 -7.59
N SER A 100 -10.44 0.11 -6.69
CA SER A 100 -10.11 -0.62 -5.46
C SER A 100 -11.33 -0.87 -4.59
N ILE A 101 -12.19 0.13 -4.42
CA ILE A 101 -13.38 0.02 -3.59
C ILE A 101 -14.34 -1.02 -4.18
N LYS A 102 -14.57 -0.96 -5.51
CA LYS A 102 -15.43 -1.93 -6.20
C LYS A 102 -14.87 -3.35 -6.21
N VAL A 103 -13.55 -3.49 -6.30
CA VAL A 103 -12.87 -4.81 -6.26
C VAL A 103 -12.99 -5.40 -4.86
N LEU A 104 -12.72 -4.60 -3.83
CA LEU A 104 -12.67 -5.06 -2.45
C LEU A 104 -14.05 -5.25 -1.82
N SER A 105 -15.08 -4.50 -2.24
CA SER A 105 -16.46 -4.69 -1.76
C SER A 105 -17.05 -6.07 -2.08
N LYS A 106 -16.40 -6.81 -2.98
CA LYS A 106 -16.79 -8.19 -3.37
C LYS A 106 -15.78 -9.24 -2.88
N SER A 107 -14.77 -8.83 -2.12
CA SER A 107 -13.72 -9.71 -1.63
C SER A 107 -14.10 -10.31 -0.28
N GLU A 108 -13.86 -11.60 -0.13
CA GLU A 108 -13.91 -12.31 1.15
C GLU A 108 -12.50 -12.55 1.72
N GLN A 109 -11.46 -12.13 0.99
CA GLN A 109 -10.08 -12.29 1.40
C GLN A 109 -9.71 -11.25 2.47
N ASN A 110 -9.20 -11.71 3.60
CA ASN A 110 -8.64 -10.87 4.64
C ASN A 110 -7.15 -10.61 4.42
N PHE A 111 -6.67 -9.47 4.95
CA PHE A 111 -5.27 -9.06 4.88
C PHE A 111 -4.76 -8.63 6.25
N ASP A 112 -3.54 -9.03 6.59
CA ASP A 112 -2.88 -8.67 7.84
C ASP A 112 -2.39 -7.22 7.84
N VAL A 113 -2.01 -6.70 6.66
CA VAL A 113 -1.68 -5.30 6.45
C VAL A 113 -2.35 -4.76 5.20
N ILE A 114 -3.01 -3.62 5.34
CA ILE A 114 -3.61 -2.88 4.22
C ILE A 114 -2.99 -1.49 4.16
N TYR A 115 -2.44 -1.13 3.01
CA TYR A 115 -1.87 0.18 2.73
C TYR A 115 -2.78 0.98 1.80
N ILE A 116 -3.09 2.22 2.18
CA ILE A 116 -4.02 3.11 1.53
C ILE A 116 -3.32 4.47 1.29
N ASP A 117 -2.96 4.78 0.05
CA ASP A 117 -2.46 6.10 -0.39
C ASP A 117 -3.27 6.53 -1.62
N PRO A 118 -4.52 6.98 -1.42
CA PRO A 118 -5.42 7.30 -2.51
C PRO A 118 -5.07 8.63 -3.18
N PRO A 119 -5.51 8.85 -4.43
CA PRO A 119 -5.51 10.18 -5.00
C PRO A 119 -6.38 11.12 -4.14
N TYR A 120 -5.96 12.38 -4.01
CA TYR A 120 -6.62 13.37 -3.12
C TYR A 120 -7.97 13.85 -3.66
N PHE A 121 -9.02 13.02 -3.52
CA PHE A 121 -10.40 13.36 -3.86
C PHE A 121 -11.29 13.31 -2.63
N SER A 122 -12.34 14.12 -2.62
CA SER A 122 -13.34 14.10 -1.56
C SER A 122 -13.98 12.72 -1.40
N GLY A 123 -14.15 12.26 -0.16
CA GLY A 123 -14.83 11.00 0.19
C GLY A 123 -14.02 9.72 -0.05
N VAL A 124 -12.81 9.79 -0.64
CA VAL A 124 -12.04 8.58 -0.95
C VAL A 124 -11.48 7.90 0.31
N TYR A 125 -11.14 8.68 1.32
CA TYR A 125 -10.62 8.16 2.59
C TYR A 125 -11.66 7.36 3.34
N GLU A 126 -12.83 7.95 3.55
CA GLU A 126 -13.95 7.35 4.27
C GLU A 126 -14.44 6.07 3.58
N ASN A 127 -14.64 6.13 2.26
CA ASN A 127 -15.03 4.97 1.45
C ASN A 127 -13.98 3.84 1.50
N SER A 128 -12.69 4.20 1.53
CA SER A 128 -11.62 3.21 1.66
C SER A 128 -11.63 2.55 3.03
N LEU A 129 -11.78 3.35 4.11
CA LEU A 129 -11.84 2.82 5.47
C LEU A 129 -13.08 1.93 5.68
N GLU A 130 -14.24 2.31 5.13
CA GLU A 130 -15.46 1.49 5.18
C GLU A 130 -15.24 0.11 4.55
N VAL A 131 -14.65 0.06 3.36
CA VAL A 131 -14.41 -1.19 2.65
C VAL A 131 -13.40 -2.08 3.39
N VAL A 132 -12.30 -1.50 3.88
CA VAL A 132 -11.25 -2.30 4.52
C VAL A 132 -11.62 -2.79 5.91
N ARG A 133 -12.60 -2.20 6.57
CA ARG A 133 -13.10 -2.66 7.88
C ARG A 133 -13.48 -4.14 7.88
N ASN A 134 -14.05 -4.63 6.78
CA ASN A 134 -14.53 -6.00 6.65
C ASN A 134 -13.45 -6.99 6.21
N ILE A 135 -12.31 -6.51 5.72
CA ILE A 135 -11.23 -7.34 5.14
C ILE A 135 -9.87 -7.14 5.84
N SER A 136 -9.81 -6.28 6.86
CA SER A 136 -8.62 -6.12 7.70
C SER A 136 -8.65 -7.10 8.85
N SER A 137 -7.57 -7.86 9.01
CA SER A 137 -7.33 -8.73 10.16
C SER A 137 -6.20 -8.22 11.07
N GLY A 138 -5.63 -7.05 10.75
CA GLY A 138 -4.46 -6.54 11.47
C GLY A 138 -4.31 -5.02 11.39
N ILE A 139 -3.37 -4.53 10.60
CA ILE A 139 -2.98 -3.12 10.55
C ILE A 139 -3.47 -2.47 9.24
N VAL A 140 -4.14 -1.33 9.36
CA VAL A 140 -4.44 -0.43 8.24
C VAL A 140 -3.51 0.76 8.31
N ILE A 141 -2.85 1.09 7.20
CA ILE A 141 -1.96 2.25 7.06
C ILE A 141 -2.60 3.21 6.09
N LEU A 142 -2.91 4.41 6.55
CA LEU A 142 -3.49 5.46 5.73
C LEU A 142 -2.50 6.61 5.56
N GLU A 143 -2.18 6.97 4.30
CA GLU A 143 -1.53 8.25 3.97
C GLU A 143 -2.60 9.29 3.65
N HIS A 144 -2.57 10.44 4.32
CA HIS A 144 -3.54 11.51 4.11
C HIS A 144 -2.92 12.90 4.30
N VAL A 145 -3.57 13.92 3.73
CA VAL A 145 -3.13 15.34 3.79
C VAL A 145 -4.16 16.25 4.48
N VAL A 146 -5.32 15.71 4.80
CA VAL A 146 -6.42 16.38 5.51
C VAL A 146 -6.78 15.59 6.76
N ASP A 147 -7.53 16.18 7.67
CA ASP A 147 -8.12 15.43 8.76
C ASP A 147 -9.13 14.42 8.20
N VAL A 148 -9.04 13.20 8.72
CA VAL A 148 -9.88 12.06 8.32
C VAL A 148 -10.56 11.52 9.55
N ASP A 149 -11.86 11.25 9.45
CA ASP A 149 -12.58 10.49 10.46
C ASP A 149 -12.24 9.00 10.29
N PHE A 150 -11.55 8.43 11.27
CA PHE A 150 -11.18 7.01 11.24
C PHE A 150 -12.30 6.08 11.71
N GLY A 151 -13.45 6.62 12.12
CA GLY A 151 -14.58 5.84 12.63
C GLY A 151 -14.18 5.01 13.86
N ASP A 152 -14.46 3.70 13.81
CA ASP A 152 -14.18 2.78 14.93
C ASP A 152 -12.74 2.26 14.96
N PHE A 153 -11.87 2.68 14.02
CA PHE A 153 -10.47 2.28 14.06
C PHE A 153 -9.72 2.95 15.20
N GLU A 154 -8.97 2.16 15.95
CA GLU A 154 -8.02 2.66 16.94
C GLU A 154 -6.77 3.22 16.26
N VAL A 155 -6.37 4.44 16.58
CA VAL A 155 -5.11 5.04 16.12
C VAL A 155 -3.96 4.50 16.97
N ILE A 156 -3.16 3.59 16.39
CA ILE A 156 -1.96 3.04 17.04
C ILE A 156 -0.82 4.06 17.02
N LYS A 157 -0.62 4.70 15.87
CA LYS A 157 0.48 5.64 15.66
C LYS A 157 0.18 6.57 14.48
N GLN A 158 0.60 7.83 14.62
CA GLN A 158 0.58 8.79 13.52
C GLN A 158 1.95 9.46 13.40
N LYS A 159 2.40 9.66 12.16
CA LYS A 159 3.65 10.35 11.82
C LYS A 159 3.38 11.40 10.74
N LYS A 160 4.06 12.55 10.85
CA LYS A 160 3.97 13.64 9.86
C LYS A 160 5.23 13.71 9.00
N TYR A 161 5.04 13.87 7.69
CA TYR A 161 6.09 14.04 6.70
C TYR A 161 5.72 15.19 5.75
N GLY A 162 6.25 16.40 6.03
CA GLY A 162 5.80 17.61 5.34
C GLY A 162 4.31 17.85 5.59
N ASP A 163 3.52 17.91 4.54
CA ASP A 163 2.07 18.11 4.61
C ASP A 163 1.28 16.78 4.70
N LYS A 164 1.98 15.64 4.62
CA LYS A 164 1.37 14.32 4.63
C LYS A 164 1.46 13.68 6.01
N PHE A 165 0.40 13.03 6.42
CA PHE A 165 0.35 12.16 7.59
C PHE A 165 0.36 10.69 7.14
N VAL A 166 0.97 9.84 7.96
CA VAL A 166 0.90 8.39 7.86
C VAL A 166 0.35 7.88 9.18
N THR A 167 -0.86 7.35 9.15
CA THR A 167 -1.57 6.87 10.34
C THR A 167 -1.71 5.35 10.28
N PHE A 168 -1.32 4.70 11.39
CA PHE A 168 -1.47 3.26 11.60
C PHE A 168 -2.70 3.04 12.47
N LEU A 169 -3.60 2.20 11.98
CA LEU A 169 -4.92 1.92 12.54
C LEU A 169 -5.06 0.42 12.81
N ARG A 170 -5.91 0.08 13.79
CA ARG A 170 -6.33 -1.29 14.06
C ARG A 170 -7.82 -1.38 14.31
#